data_340e3f9fbd7bdea7770056d57316ff9c
#
_entry.id   340e3f9fbd7bdea7770056d57316ff9c
#
_cell.length_a   1.000
_cell.length_b   1.000
_cell.length_c   1.000
_cell.angle_alpha   90.00
_cell.angle_beta   90.00
_cell.angle_gamma   90.00
#
_symmetry.space_group_name_H-M   'P 1'
#
loop_
_entity.id
_entity.type
_entity.pdbx_description
1 polymer ?
#
loop_
_entity_poly.entity_id
_entity_poly.type
_entity_poly.pdbx_seq_one_letter_code
_entity_poly.pdbx_strand_id
1 'polypeptide(L)'
;LKIIAFEDAFHGDTFGAMAASGITFFTEAFKGSLLEVVRIPVPTNGNEEKSIKALKKLVETNEFAAFVFEPLVLGAAGMVMYQPEVLDKLITICKQNNVFTIADEVMTGFGKTGKTFACDYLEQKPDMMCLSKALTGGTIPMAITTFSQEIFDGFYDDDTNKALFHGHTFTANPTGCAAALASISLLQTDEIQQNIKTVHQLHLSFQEKIKLHPRVQTTRVLGVIFALEIKRESQESYYGNFRNKLYNFFIENGVILRPVGNIVYILPPYIIENQQLEKVYSTIEKALEEIF
;
A
#
# COMPACT_ATOMS: atom_id res chain seq x y z
N LEU A 1 17.34 -12.24 -15.04
CA LEU A 1 17.39 -11.15 -14.07
C LEU A 1 16.32 -11.37 -12.99
N LYS A 2 16.64 -11.05 -11.75
CA LYS A 2 15.79 -11.21 -10.56
C LYS A 2 15.06 -9.92 -10.24
N ILE A 3 14.09 -10.01 -9.32
CA ILE A 3 13.35 -8.86 -8.78
C ILE A 3 13.75 -8.66 -7.31
N ILE A 4 13.82 -7.41 -6.88
CA ILE A 4 13.94 -7.02 -5.47
C ILE A 4 12.58 -6.56 -4.97
N ALA A 5 12.21 -6.92 -3.73
CA ALA A 5 11.01 -6.43 -3.06
C ALA A 5 11.28 -6.18 -1.57
N PHE A 6 10.36 -5.56 -0.85
CA PHE A 6 10.41 -5.50 0.61
C PHE A 6 9.95 -6.83 1.25
N GLU A 7 10.52 -7.14 2.42
CA GLU A 7 9.92 -8.09 3.35
C GLU A 7 8.48 -7.63 3.68
N ASP A 8 7.57 -8.57 3.90
CA ASP A 8 6.16 -8.33 4.24
C ASP A 8 5.33 -7.51 3.24
N ALA A 9 5.85 -7.23 2.04
CA ALA A 9 5.09 -6.58 0.97
C ALA A 9 3.94 -7.46 0.45
N PHE A 10 2.92 -6.83 -0.14
CA PHE A 10 1.85 -7.52 -0.83
C PHE A 10 1.49 -6.82 -2.15
N HIS A 11 1.65 -7.51 -3.26
CA HIS A 11 1.46 -6.94 -4.60
C HIS A 11 0.32 -7.58 -5.41
N GLY A 12 -0.35 -8.59 -4.86
CA GLY A 12 -1.49 -9.26 -5.50
C GLY A 12 -1.32 -10.77 -5.66
N ASP A 13 -2.29 -11.41 -6.33
CA ASP A 13 -2.45 -12.87 -6.37
C ASP A 13 -2.12 -13.48 -7.74
N THR A 14 -1.63 -12.71 -8.72
CA THR A 14 -1.02 -13.28 -9.94
C THR A 14 0.37 -13.81 -9.62
N PHE A 15 0.87 -14.81 -10.36
CA PHE A 15 2.15 -15.45 -10.02
C PHE A 15 3.32 -14.48 -9.87
N GLY A 16 3.42 -13.47 -10.74
CA GLY A 16 4.47 -12.45 -10.65
C GLY A 16 4.32 -11.57 -9.42
N ALA A 17 3.12 -11.04 -9.17
CA ALA A 17 2.82 -10.22 -8.00
C ALA A 17 2.94 -11.01 -6.69
N MET A 18 2.46 -12.26 -6.69
CA MET A 18 2.59 -13.19 -5.57
C MET A 18 4.06 -13.50 -5.25
N ALA A 19 4.90 -13.66 -6.28
CA ALA A 19 6.34 -13.86 -6.09
C ALA A 19 7.00 -12.66 -5.41
N ALA A 20 6.60 -11.43 -5.75
CA ALA A 20 7.09 -10.21 -5.12
C ALA A 20 6.55 -10.00 -3.71
N SER A 21 5.39 -10.61 -3.36
CA SER A 21 4.81 -10.51 -2.02
C SER A 21 5.65 -11.27 -0.99
N GLY A 22 5.89 -10.63 0.18
CA GLY A 22 6.72 -11.18 1.27
C GLY A 22 5.93 -11.95 2.33
N ILE A 23 4.60 -11.84 2.34
CA ILE A 23 3.74 -12.46 3.35
C ILE A 23 3.52 -13.94 3.01
N THR A 24 4.28 -14.80 3.65
CA THR A 24 4.31 -16.26 3.39
C THR A 24 2.94 -16.93 3.52
N PHE A 25 2.07 -16.43 4.40
CA PHE A 25 0.72 -16.96 4.57
C PHE A 25 -0.07 -17.02 3.24
N PHE A 26 0.09 -16.03 2.36
CA PHE A 26 -0.61 -15.99 1.08
C PHE A 26 0.09 -16.76 -0.04
N THR A 27 1.38 -17.05 0.11
CA THR A 27 2.24 -17.53 -0.98
C THR A 27 2.71 -18.98 -0.82
N GLU A 28 2.66 -19.54 0.39
CA GLU A 28 3.24 -20.85 0.70
C GLU A 28 2.71 -21.99 -0.18
N ALA A 29 1.40 -22.00 -0.47
CA ALA A 29 0.79 -23.01 -1.33
C ALA A 29 1.31 -23.00 -2.78
N PHE A 30 1.91 -21.89 -3.23
CA PHE A 30 2.38 -21.67 -4.60
C PHE A 30 3.89 -21.60 -4.73
N LYS A 31 4.63 -21.74 -3.63
CA LYS A 31 6.09 -21.51 -3.53
C LYS A 31 6.91 -22.19 -4.65
N GLY A 32 6.52 -23.39 -5.05
CA GLY A 32 7.22 -24.14 -6.12
C GLY A 32 7.01 -23.59 -7.54
N SER A 33 6.07 -22.65 -7.73
CA SER A 33 5.71 -22.07 -9.04
C SER A 33 6.06 -20.57 -9.14
N LEU A 34 6.58 -19.97 -8.07
CA LEU A 34 6.86 -18.55 -8.01
C LEU A 34 8.24 -18.22 -8.59
N LEU A 35 8.35 -17.01 -9.17
CA LEU A 35 9.62 -16.45 -9.61
C LEU A 35 10.55 -16.20 -8.41
N GLU A 36 11.86 -16.22 -8.66
CA GLU A 36 12.86 -15.86 -7.65
C GLU A 36 12.84 -14.35 -7.40
N VAL A 37 12.52 -13.97 -6.17
CA VAL A 37 12.53 -12.58 -5.70
C VAL A 37 13.38 -12.49 -4.44
N VAL A 38 14.31 -11.54 -4.41
CA VAL A 38 15.16 -11.27 -3.24
C VAL A 38 14.54 -10.14 -2.42
N ARG A 39 14.44 -10.33 -1.13
CA ARG A 39 13.78 -9.37 -0.23
C ARG A 39 14.78 -8.61 0.61
N ILE A 40 14.50 -7.32 0.79
CA ILE A 40 15.23 -6.44 1.70
C ILE A 40 14.32 -5.99 2.84
N PRO A 41 14.86 -5.67 4.01
CA PRO A 41 14.07 -5.18 5.14
C PRO A 41 13.26 -3.93 4.77
N VAL A 42 12.08 -3.79 5.38
CA VAL A 42 11.29 -2.56 5.27
C VAL A 42 12.00 -1.43 6.02
N PRO A 43 12.18 -0.23 5.43
CA PRO A 43 12.92 0.88 6.04
C PRO A 43 12.11 1.63 7.09
N THR A 44 11.61 0.93 8.11
CA THR A 44 10.95 1.53 9.27
C THR A 44 11.96 2.17 10.22
N ASN A 45 11.47 2.97 11.17
CA ASN A 45 12.32 3.65 12.16
C ASN A 45 13.33 2.69 12.82
N GLY A 46 14.61 2.99 12.60
CA GLY A 46 15.75 2.20 13.08
C GLY A 46 16.26 1.11 12.13
N ASN A 47 15.58 0.86 11.01
CA ASN A 47 15.99 -0.12 9.99
C ASN A 47 16.47 0.51 8.67
N GLU A 48 16.39 1.83 8.52
CA GLU A 48 16.65 2.55 7.28
C GLU A 48 18.03 2.20 6.69
N GLU A 49 19.06 2.29 7.51
CA GLU A 49 20.43 1.96 7.10
C GLU A 49 20.61 0.48 6.73
N LYS A 50 19.87 -0.42 7.37
CA LYS A 50 19.89 -1.84 7.06
C LYS A 50 19.30 -2.10 5.67
N SER A 51 18.18 -1.46 5.34
CA SER A 51 17.54 -1.55 4.03
C SER A 51 18.44 -0.99 2.93
N ILE A 52 19.05 0.18 3.16
CA ILE A 52 19.99 0.82 2.22
C ILE A 52 21.21 -0.09 1.96
N LYS A 53 21.82 -0.64 3.01
CA LYS A 53 22.99 -1.53 2.88
C LYS A 53 22.63 -2.82 2.15
N ALA A 54 21.45 -3.40 2.45
CA ALA A 54 20.97 -4.60 1.78
C ALA A 54 20.79 -4.36 0.27
N LEU A 55 20.11 -3.26 -0.11
CA LEU A 55 19.91 -2.90 -1.51
C LEU A 55 21.23 -2.67 -2.23
N LYS A 56 22.15 -1.87 -1.67
CA LYS A 56 23.47 -1.60 -2.28
C LYS A 56 24.21 -2.90 -2.62
N LYS A 57 24.25 -3.85 -1.66
CA LYS A 57 24.92 -5.15 -1.87
C LYS A 57 24.31 -5.95 -3.01
N LEU A 58 22.97 -5.88 -3.18
CA LEU A 58 22.28 -6.63 -4.24
C LEU A 58 22.55 -6.03 -5.63
N VAL A 59 22.39 -4.72 -5.79
CA VAL A 59 22.50 -4.06 -7.09
C VAL A 59 23.92 -4.12 -7.67
N GLU A 60 24.96 -4.26 -6.84
CA GLU A 60 26.36 -4.46 -7.27
C GLU A 60 26.57 -5.75 -8.06
N THR A 61 25.68 -6.74 -7.96
CA THR A 61 25.84 -8.04 -8.65
C THR A 61 25.40 -8.01 -10.12
N ASN A 62 24.72 -6.96 -10.57
CA ASN A 62 24.11 -6.83 -11.90
C ASN A 62 23.13 -7.96 -12.28
N GLU A 63 22.53 -8.63 -11.28
CA GLU A 63 21.56 -9.71 -11.48
C GLU A 63 20.10 -9.27 -11.43
N PHE A 64 19.83 -8.00 -11.12
CA PHE A 64 18.49 -7.49 -10.85
C PHE A 64 17.97 -6.61 -11.97
N ALA A 65 16.72 -6.85 -12.38
CA ALA A 65 16.00 -6.03 -13.35
C ALA A 65 15.24 -4.88 -12.70
N ALA A 66 14.59 -5.14 -11.56
CA ALA A 66 13.73 -4.14 -10.93
C ALA A 66 13.65 -4.29 -9.41
N PHE A 67 13.31 -3.18 -8.75
CA PHE A 67 12.87 -3.11 -7.37
C PHE A 67 11.41 -2.69 -7.33
N VAL A 68 10.53 -3.55 -6.76
CA VAL A 68 9.10 -3.29 -6.59
C VAL A 68 8.79 -2.96 -5.13
N PHE A 69 7.95 -1.96 -4.89
CA PHE A 69 7.62 -1.47 -3.54
C PHE A 69 6.23 -0.84 -3.47
N GLU A 70 5.58 -0.95 -2.30
CA GLU A 70 4.43 -0.14 -1.93
C GLU A 70 4.96 1.20 -1.37
N PRO A 71 4.71 2.36 -1.99
CA PRO A 71 5.30 3.62 -1.54
C PRO A 71 4.68 4.09 -0.22
N LEU A 72 5.53 4.36 0.77
CA LEU A 72 5.27 4.91 2.10
C LEU A 72 4.41 4.08 3.04
N VAL A 73 3.57 3.16 2.53
CA VAL A 73 2.67 2.34 3.36
C VAL A 73 2.57 0.92 2.80
N LEU A 74 3.02 -0.07 3.58
CA LEU A 74 2.75 -1.48 3.30
C LEU A 74 1.38 -1.84 3.89
N GLY A 75 0.37 -1.96 3.02
CA GLY A 75 -1.00 -2.13 3.44
C GLY A 75 -1.26 -3.44 4.17
N ALA A 76 -0.93 -4.56 3.55
CA ALA A 76 -1.18 -5.90 4.09
C ALA A 76 -0.27 -6.26 5.28
N ALA A 77 0.88 -5.61 5.42
CA ALA A 77 1.74 -5.73 6.61
C ALA A 77 1.18 -5.04 7.86
N GLY A 78 -0.06 -4.56 7.82
CA GLY A 78 -0.70 -3.84 8.92
C GLY A 78 -0.45 -2.35 8.90
N MET A 79 -0.50 -1.75 7.72
CA MET A 79 -0.29 -0.31 7.51
C MET A 79 1.07 0.15 8.07
N VAL A 80 2.12 -0.61 7.81
CA VAL A 80 3.49 -0.24 8.17
C VAL A 80 3.91 0.97 7.35
N MET A 81 4.30 2.05 8.02
CA MET A 81 4.67 3.30 7.37
C MET A 81 6.17 3.58 7.49
N TYR A 82 6.73 4.23 6.47
CA TYR A 82 8.13 4.65 6.43
C TYR A 82 8.29 6.00 5.70
N GLN A 83 9.43 6.64 5.88
CA GLN A 83 9.66 8.01 5.44
C GLN A 83 10.02 8.11 3.95
N PRO A 84 9.56 9.15 3.24
CA PRO A 84 9.85 9.35 1.82
C PRO A 84 11.36 9.52 1.54
N GLU A 85 12.12 10.15 2.43
CA GLU A 85 13.55 10.41 2.24
C GLU A 85 14.38 9.14 2.12
N VAL A 86 13.97 8.05 2.78
CA VAL A 86 14.66 6.76 2.66
C VAL A 86 14.30 6.08 1.34
N LEU A 87 13.05 6.20 0.90
CA LEU A 87 12.63 5.66 -0.40
C LEU A 87 13.33 6.39 -1.54
N ASP A 88 13.50 7.71 -1.47
CA ASP A 88 14.29 8.48 -2.43
C ASP A 88 15.73 7.99 -2.55
N LYS A 89 16.37 7.65 -1.43
CA LYS A 89 17.71 7.05 -1.43
C LYS A 89 17.71 5.68 -2.11
N LEU A 90 16.72 4.82 -1.84
CA LEU A 90 16.61 3.51 -2.46
C LEU A 90 16.40 3.61 -3.98
N ILE A 91 15.51 4.49 -4.44
CA ILE A 91 15.29 4.76 -5.87
C ILE A 91 16.57 5.30 -6.52
N THR A 92 17.28 6.22 -5.86
CA THR A 92 18.56 6.75 -6.36
C THR A 92 19.59 5.64 -6.54
N ILE A 93 19.71 4.73 -5.59
CA ILE A 93 20.63 3.58 -5.68
C ILE A 93 20.26 2.69 -6.87
N CYS A 94 18.97 2.39 -7.06
CA CYS A 94 18.50 1.59 -8.20
C CYS A 94 18.88 2.25 -9.53
N LYS A 95 18.57 3.54 -9.70
CA LYS A 95 18.89 4.30 -10.92
C LYS A 95 20.40 4.34 -11.24
N GLN A 96 21.24 4.50 -10.22
CA GLN A 96 22.70 4.49 -10.38
C GLN A 96 23.26 3.13 -10.83
N ASN A 97 22.49 2.05 -10.69
CA ASN A 97 22.87 0.68 -11.01
C ASN A 97 22.01 0.05 -12.12
N ASN A 98 21.27 0.86 -12.89
CA ASN A 98 20.40 0.40 -14.00
C ASN A 98 19.35 -0.63 -13.55
N VAL A 99 18.82 -0.49 -12.34
CA VAL A 99 17.71 -1.29 -11.82
C VAL A 99 16.45 -0.45 -11.89
N PHE A 100 15.46 -0.89 -12.65
CA PHE A 100 14.17 -0.20 -12.75
C PHE A 100 13.42 -0.19 -11.41
N THR A 101 12.59 0.82 -11.22
CA THR A 101 11.81 1.01 -10.01
C THR A 101 10.32 0.95 -10.31
N ILE A 102 9.58 0.11 -9.59
CA ILE A 102 8.16 -0.15 -9.79
C ILE A 102 7.41 0.22 -8.51
N ALA A 103 6.66 1.31 -8.53
CA ALA A 103 5.81 1.71 -7.42
C ALA A 103 4.42 1.06 -7.54
N ASP A 104 4.05 0.30 -6.54
CA ASP A 104 2.70 -0.24 -6.40
C ASP A 104 1.82 0.75 -5.63
N GLU A 105 1.12 1.59 -6.36
CA GLU A 105 0.16 2.58 -5.86
C GLU A 105 -1.29 2.06 -5.83
N VAL A 106 -1.48 0.76 -5.96
CA VAL A 106 -2.82 0.14 -5.98
C VAL A 106 -3.61 0.45 -4.71
N MET A 107 -2.94 0.55 -3.55
CA MET A 107 -3.58 0.93 -2.28
C MET A 107 -3.36 2.39 -1.92
N THR A 108 -2.21 2.95 -2.22
CA THR A 108 -1.77 4.28 -1.76
C THR A 108 -2.21 5.42 -2.67
N GLY A 109 -2.50 5.12 -3.94
CA GLY A 109 -2.87 6.12 -4.94
C GLY A 109 -4.25 6.74 -4.75
N PHE A 110 -4.51 7.76 -5.56
CA PHE A 110 -5.79 8.48 -5.67
C PHE A 110 -6.25 9.12 -4.37
N GLY A 111 -5.33 9.77 -3.63
CA GLY A 111 -5.66 10.58 -2.46
C GLY A 111 -5.54 9.88 -1.11
N LYS A 112 -5.27 8.56 -1.07
CA LYS A 112 -5.24 7.80 0.19
C LYS A 112 -4.19 8.31 1.18
N THR A 113 -3.04 8.72 0.70
CA THR A 113 -1.95 9.26 1.52
C THR A 113 -2.02 10.78 1.73
N GLY A 114 -3.07 11.44 1.23
CA GLY A 114 -3.25 12.89 1.34
C GLY A 114 -2.79 13.68 0.09
N LYS A 115 -1.89 13.12 -0.73
CA LYS A 115 -1.56 13.57 -2.08
C LYS A 115 -2.21 12.64 -3.11
N THR A 116 -2.23 13.02 -4.38
CA THR A 116 -2.82 12.20 -5.44
C THR A 116 -2.17 10.81 -5.46
N PHE A 117 -0.85 10.77 -5.41
CA PHE A 117 -0.07 9.54 -5.28
C PHE A 117 0.90 9.63 -4.10
N ALA A 118 1.23 8.50 -3.48
CA ALA A 118 2.26 8.48 -2.45
C ALA A 118 3.63 8.89 -3.02
N CYS A 119 3.90 8.57 -4.28
CA CYS A 119 5.08 9.03 -4.99
C CYS A 119 5.17 10.55 -5.19
N ASP A 120 4.10 11.31 -4.91
CA ASP A 120 4.16 12.79 -4.92
C ASP A 120 4.88 13.37 -3.71
N TYR A 121 5.17 12.56 -2.69
CA TYR A 121 6.04 12.93 -1.57
C TYR A 121 7.53 12.80 -1.90
N LEU A 122 7.87 12.10 -2.99
CA LEU A 122 9.25 11.79 -3.37
C LEU A 122 9.85 12.84 -4.29
N GLU A 123 11.14 13.06 -4.16
CA GLU A 123 11.96 13.80 -5.12
C GLU A 123 12.26 12.95 -6.36
N GLN A 124 12.52 11.66 -6.15
CA GLN A 124 12.77 10.70 -7.22
C GLN A 124 11.46 10.12 -7.76
N LYS A 125 11.32 10.08 -9.08
CA LYS A 125 10.15 9.43 -9.71
C LYS A 125 10.48 7.97 -10.02
N PRO A 126 9.56 7.03 -9.76
CA PRO A 126 9.70 5.64 -10.19
C PRO A 126 9.63 5.53 -11.73
N ASP A 127 10.20 4.47 -12.26
CA ASP A 127 10.15 4.19 -13.70
C ASP A 127 8.78 3.63 -14.14
N MET A 128 8.09 2.95 -13.23
CA MET A 128 6.76 2.39 -13.44
C MET A 128 5.86 2.63 -12.22
N MET A 129 4.56 2.78 -12.47
CA MET A 129 3.54 2.82 -11.43
C MET A 129 2.38 1.88 -11.75
N CYS A 130 1.99 1.04 -10.80
CA CYS A 130 0.81 0.18 -10.88
C CYS A 130 -0.36 0.84 -10.17
N LEU A 131 -1.49 1.02 -10.85
CA LEU A 131 -2.67 1.73 -10.38
C LEU A 131 -3.91 0.87 -10.56
N SER A 132 -4.79 0.81 -9.55
CA SER A 132 -6.05 0.07 -9.59
C SER A 132 -7.01 0.58 -8.50
N LYS A 133 -7.89 -0.26 -7.99
CA LYS A 133 -8.85 0.00 -6.89
C LYS A 133 -9.56 1.35 -7.01
N ALA A 134 -9.04 2.42 -6.39
CA ALA A 134 -9.63 3.75 -6.43
C ALA A 134 -9.61 4.39 -7.84
N LEU A 135 -8.87 3.84 -8.78
CA LEU A 135 -8.87 4.27 -10.18
C LEU A 135 -10.30 4.40 -10.75
N THR A 136 -11.18 3.44 -10.43
CA THR A 136 -12.58 3.43 -10.88
C THR A 136 -13.58 3.75 -9.77
N GLY A 137 -13.09 4.24 -8.60
CA GLY A 137 -13.95 4.43 -7.43
C GLY A 137 -14.58 3.14 -6.89
N GLY A 138 -14.06 1.97 -7.26
CA GLY A 138 -14.59 0.66 -6.86
C GLY A 138 -15.82 0.18 -7.66
N THR A 139 -16.19 0.86 -8.74
CA THR A 139 -17.40 0.53 -9.52
C THR A 139 -17.19 -0.66 -10.46
N ILE A 140 -15.97 -0.80 -11.03
CA ILE A 140 -15.63 -1.87 -11.98
C ILE A 140 -14.15 -2.23 -11.86
N PRO A 141 -13.76 -3.51 -11.99
CA PRO A 141 -12.37 -3.92 -12.00
C PRO A 141 -11.61 -3.29 -13.19
N MET A 142 -10.54 -2.56 -12.90
CA MET A 142 -9.62 -2.00 -13.88
C MET A 142 -8.28 -1.73 -13.22
N ALA A 143 -7.21 -1.92 -13.98
CA ALA A 143 -5.86 -1.52 -13.60
C ALA A 143 -5.16 -0.90 -14.80
N ILE A 144 -4.20 -0.03 -14.51
CA ILE A 144 -3.27 0.53 -15.49
C ILE A 144 -1.85 0.47 -14.94
N THR A 145 -0.89 0.38 -15.84
CA THR A 145 0.53 0.55 -15.52
C THR A 145 1.05 1.71 -16.34
N THR A 146 1.60 2.71 -15.68
CA THR A 146 2.36 3.78 -16.34
C THR A 146 3.84 3.43 -16.33
N PHE A 147 4.58 3.91 -17.31
CA PHE A 147 6.02 3.64 -17.41
C PHE A 147 6.75 4.80 -18.11
N SER A 148 8.08 4.85 -17.91
CA SER A 148 8.96 5.87 -18.47
C SER A 148 9.08 5.72 -20.00
N GLN A 149 9.54 6.79 -20.66
CA GLN A 149 9.83 6.77 -22.11
C GLN A 149 10.88 5.70 -22.44
N GLU A 150 11.88 5.52 -21.61
CA GLU A 150 12.93 4.48 -21.80
C GLU A 150 12.33 3.08 -21.90
N ILE A 151 11.37 2.75 -21.02
CA ILE A 151 10.69 1.45 -21.06
C ILE A 151 9.81 1.33 -22.31
N PHE A 152 9.09 2.41 -22.69
CA PHE A 152 8.29 2.44 -23.89
C PHE A 152 9.15 2.18 -25.13
N ASP A 153 10.29 2.86 -25.27
CA ASP A 153 11.18 2.75 -26.41
C ASP A 153 11.76 1.33 -26.56
N GLY A 154 11.85 0.58 -25.46
CA GLY A 154 12.26 -0.83 -25.48
C GLY A 154 11.28 -1.77 -26.21
N PHE A 155 10.01 -1.36 -26.34
CA PHE A 155 8.94 -2.12 -27.02
C PHE A 155 8.49 -1.47 -28.33
N TYR A 156 8.77 -0.18 -28.53
CA TYR A 156 8.36 0.58 -29.71
C TYR A 156 9.36 0.39 -30.86
N ASP A 157 9.07 -0.56 -31.74
CA ASP A 157 9.94 -0.96 -32.84
C ASP A 157 9.10 -1.46 -34.01
N ASP A 158 9.64 -1.42 -35.24
CA ASP A 158 9.03 -2.01 -36.43
C ASP A 158 9.09 -3.55 -36.40
N ASP A 159 10.02 -4.13 -35.64
CA ASP A 159 10.08 -5.57 -35.40
C ASP A 159 8.98 -6.01 -34.42
N THR A 160 7.98 -6.70 -34.95
CA THR A 160 6.83 -7.21 -34.17
C THR A 160 7.24 -8.15 -33.03
N ASN A 161 8.43 -8.77 -33.08
CA ASN A 161 8.92 -9.62 -31.98
C ASN A 161 9.26 -8.83 -30.71
N LYS A 162 9.44 -7.51 -30.82
CA LYS A 162 9.65 -6.61 -29.67
C LYS A 162 8.38 -6.10 -29.02
N ALA A 163 7.21 -6.38 -29.61
CA ALA A 163 5.93 -5.92 -29.06
C ALA A 163 5.68 -6.50 -27.67
N LEU A 164 5.06 -5.70 -26.80
CA LEU A 164 4.62 -6.16 -25.49
C LEU A 164 3.37 -7.06 -25.63
N PHE A 165 3.58 -8.38 -25.71
CA PHE A 165 2.50 -9.38 -25.80
C PHE A 165 1.85 -9.61 -24.42
N HIS A 166 1.26 -8.55 -23.86
CA HIS A 166 0.55 -8.61 -22.59
C HIS A 166 -0.79 -7.90 -22.68
N GLY A 167 -1.86 -8.65 -22.58
CA GLY A 167 -3.21 -8.12 -22.66
C GLY A 167 -4.25 -9.22 -22.47
N HIS A 168 -5.50 -8.82 -22.38
CA HIS A 168 -6.66 -9.71 -22.33
C HIS A 168 -7.86 -9.03 -23.02
N THR A 169 -8.94 -9.80 -23.23
CA THR A 169 -10.15 -9.33 -23.96
C THR A 169 -10.72 -8.01 -23.46
N PHE A 170 -10.61 -7.73 -22.15
CA PHE A 170 -11.14 -6.51 -21.53
C PHE A 170 -10.12 -5.39 -21.40
N THR A 171 -8.93 -5.51 -21.98
CA THR A 171 -7.93 -4.44 -22.00
C THR A 171 -8.54 -3.19 -22.66
N ALA A 172 -8.39 -2.03 -22.00
CA ALA A 172 -8.93 -0.74 -22.42
C ALA A 172 -10.45 -0.73 -22.69
N ASN A 173 -11.23 -1.53 -21.96
CA ASN A 173 -12.68 -1.56 -22.15
C ASN A 173 -13.30 -0.16 -21.87
N PRO A 174 -14.23 0.30 -22.72
CA PRO A 174 -14.77 1.67 -22.64
C PRO A 174 -15.48 1.99 -21.33
N THR A 175 -16.17 0.99 -20.72
CA THR A 175 -16.89 1.18 -19.46
C THR A 175 -15.91 1.43 -18.31
N GLY A 176 -14.81 0.65 -18.23
CA GLY A 176 -13.76 0.88 -17.25
C GLY A 176 -13.07 2.23 -17.42
N CYS A 177 -12.78 2.62 -18.67
CA CYS A 177 -12.19 3.93 -18.96
C CYS A 177 -13.13 5.08 -18.55
N ALA A 178 -14.42 4.98 -18.83
CA ALA A 178 -15.41 5.99 -18.43
C ALA A 178 -15.51 6.10 -16.90
N ALA A 179 -15.54 4.97 -16.19
CA ALA A 179 -15.56 4.94 -14.74
C ALA A 179 -14.27 5.55 -14.13
N ALA A 180 -13.10 5.26 -14.71
CA ALA A 180 -11.85 5.85 -14.29
C ALA A 180 -11.81 7.37 -14.48
N LEU A 181 -12.25 7.87 -15.64
CA LEU A 181 -12.34 9.30 -15.91
C LEU A 181 -13.29 10.01 -14.93
N ALA A 182 -14.45 9.43 -14.65
CA ALA A 182 -15.40 9.98 -13.68
C ALA A 182 -14.80 10.02 -12.26
N SER A 183 -14.16 8.93 -11.82
CA SER A 183 -13.51 8.85 -10.51
C SER A 183 -12.39 9.88 -10.36
N ILE A 184 -11.54 10.02 -11.37
CA ILE A 184 -10.45 11.01 -11.37
C ILE A 184 -11.01 12.43 -11.34
N SER A 185 -12.06 12.71 -12.13
CA SER A 185 -12.71 14.04 -12.15
C SER A 185 -13.28 14.40 -10.77
N LEU A 186 -13.92 13.44 -10.08
CA LEU A 186 -14.42 13.65 -8.72
C LEU A 186 -13.27 13.90 -7.73
N LEU A 187 -12.20 13.12 -7.81
CA LEU A 187 -11.04 13.31 -6.93
C LEU A 187 -10.43 14.71 -7.06
N GLN A 188 -10.47 15.30 -8.25
CA GLN A 188 -9.91 16.64 -8.52
C GLN A 188 -10.79 17.80 -8.05
N THR A 189 -12.02 17.55 -7.58
CA THR A 189 -12.89 18.61 -7.04
C THR A 189 -12.37 19.15 -5.71
N ASP A 190 -12.56 20.45 -5.49
CA ASP A 190 -12.18 21.12 -4.23
C ASP A 190 -12.86 20.46 -3.02
N GLU A 191 -14.11 20.01 -3.19
CA GLU A 191 -14.87 19.31 -2.15
C GLU A 191 -14.14 18.06 -1.67
N ILE A 192 -13.78 17.16 -2.58
CA ILE A 192 -13.09 15.91 -2.22
C ILE A 192 -11.69 16.19 -1.67
N GLN A 193 -10.96 17.15 -2.22
CA GLN A 193 -9.66 17.54 -1.69
C GLN A 193 -9.76 18.11 -0.27
N GLN A 194 -10.82 18.89 0.02
CA GLN A 194 -11.06 19.39 1.37
C GLN A 194 -11.47 18.28 2.34
N ASN A 195 -12.29 17.33 1.88
CA ASN A 195 -12.70 16.18 2.70
C ASN A 195 -11.48 15.31 3.09
N ILE A 196 -10.55 15.06 2.16
CA ILE A 196 -9.29 14.34 2.44
C ILE A 196 -8.50 15.05 3.56
N LYS A 197 -8.38 16.38 3.48
CA LYS A 197 -7.70 17.17 4.52
C LYS A 197 -8.43 17.10 5.86
N THR A 198 -9.77 17.17 5.84
CA THR A 198 -10.59 17.10 7.05
C THR A 198 -10.44 15.75 7.73
N VAL A 199 -10.55 14.63 7.00
CA VAL A 199 -10.33 13.28 7.52
C VAL A 199 -8.94 13.15 8.12
N HIS A 200 -7.91 13.66 7.44
CA HIS A 200 -6.55 13.66 7.95
C HIS A 200 -6.43 14.37 9.31
N GLN A 201 -7.00 15.57 9.45
CA GLN A 201 -6.98 16.32 10.70
C GLN A 201 -7.73 15.60 11.84
N LEU A 202 -8.87 14.99 11.54
CA LEU A 202 -9.62 14.19 12.52
C LEU A 202 -8.80 12.97 12.97
N HIS A 203 -8.10 12.29 12.05
CA HIS A 203 -7.20 11.18 12.39
C HIS A 203 -6.05 11.65 13.29
N LEU A 204 -5.43 12.80 13.01
CA LEU A 204 -4.38 13.36 13.86
C LEU A 204 -4.92 13.68 15.27
N SER A 205 -6.10 14.30 15.35
CA SER A 205 -6.74 14.61 16.64
C SER A 205 -7.05 13.34 17.44
N PHE A 206 -7.57 12.32 16.78
CA PHE A 206 -7.81 11.02 17.39
C PHE A 206 -6.52 10.33 17.83
N GLN A 207 -5.47 10.40 17.02
CA GLN A 207 -4.15 9.88 17.34
C GLN A 207 -3.61 10.49 18.63
N GLU A 208 -3.67 11.82 18.78
CA GLU A 208 -3.21 12.51 19.99
C GLU A 208 -3.95 12.02 21.25
N LYS A 209 -5.25 11.75 21.13
CA LYS A 209 -6.08 11.24 22.22
C LYS A 209 -5.72 9.79 22.58
N ILE A 210 -5.62 8.92 21.57
CA ILE A 210 -5.59 7.47 21.79
C ILE A 210 -4.18 6.91 22.03
N LYS A 211 -3.12 7.59 21.54
CA LYS A 211 -1.73 7.13 21.65
C LYS A 211 -1.23 6.89 23.08
N LEU A 212 -1.85 7.55 24.06
CA LEU A 212 -1.50 7.41 25.47
C LEU A 212 -2.30 6.31 26.19
N HIS A 213 -3.24 5.66 25.50
CA HIS A 213 -4.03 4.59 26.09
C HIS A 213 -3.15 3.39 26.46
N PRO A 214 -3.26 2.80 27.68
CA PRO A 214 -2.37 1.75 28.17
C PRO A 214 -2.25 0.53 27.25
N ARG A 215 -3.31 0.22 26.51
CA ARG A 215 -3.40 -0.93 25.58
C ARG A 215 -2.93 -0.63 24.15
N VAL A 216 -2.57 0.60 23.86
CA VAL A 216 -2.05 0.99 22.54
C VAL A 216 -0.53 0.84 22.50
N GLN A 217 -0.04 0.08 21.53
CA GLN A 217 1.39 -0.11 21.26
C GLN A 217 1.93 1.06 20.44
N THR A 218 1.28 1.36 19.34
CA THR A 218 1.65 2.46 18.43
C THR A 218 0.47 2.88 17.58
N THR A 219 0.54 4.10 17.05
CA THR A 219 -0.42 4.64 16.10
C THR A 219 0.30 5.26 14.92
N ARG A 220 -0.33 5.21 13.75
CA ARG A 220 0.23 5.73 12.49
C ARG A 220 -0.86 6.46 11.71
N VAL A 221 -0.51 7.59 11.11
CA VAL A 221 -1.43 8.41 10.27
C VAL A 221 -0.70 8.87 9.03
N LEU A 222 -1.30 8.67 7.86
CA LEU A 222 -0.87 9.29 6.62
C LEU A 222 -2.08 9.51 5.71
N GLY A 223 -2.41 10.77 5.42
CA GLY A 223 -3.63 11.11 4.68
C GLY A 223 -4.88 10.60 5.39
N VAL A 224 -5.70 9.83 4.67
CA VAL A 224 -6.92 9.23 5.24
C VAL A 224 -6.70 7.84 5.83
N ILE A 225 -5.46 7.41 5.95
CA ILE A 225 -5.09 6.15 6.58
C ILE A 225 -4.75 6.40 8.04
N PHE A 226 -5.48 5.75 8.94
CA PHE A 226 -5.16 5.65 10.36
C PHE A 226 -4.94 4.19 10.72
N ALA A 227 -3.91 3.88 11.49
CA ALA A 227 -3.69 2.55 12.04
C ALA A 227 -3.31 2.62 13.51
N LEU A 228 -3.83 1.68 14.29
CA LEU A 228 -3.60 1.50 15.71
C LEU A 228 -3.20 0.06 15.97
N GLU A 229 -2.06 -0.14 16.61
CA GLU A 229 -1.58 -1.44 17.02
C GLU A 229 -1.85 -1.63 18.52
N ILE A 230 -2.54 -2.73 18.84
CA ILE A 230 -2.92 -3.07 20.22
C ILE A 230 -1.82 -3.92 20.85
N LYS A 231 -1.41 -3.60 22.11
CA LYS A 231 -0.46 -4.41 22.88
C LYS A 231 -1.01 -5.81 23.09
N ARG A 232 -0.14 -6.80 22.99
CA ARG A 232 -0.49 -8.22 23.17
C ARG A 232 0.44 -8.89 24.15
N GLU A 233 -0.10 -9.84 24.87
CA GLU A 233 0.66 -10.71 25.78
C GLU A 233 1.30 -11.90 25.05
N SER A 234 0.77 -12.28 23.87
CA SER A 234 1.28 -13.38 23.03
C SER A 234 1.20 -13.07 21.54
N GLN A 235 2.11 -13.64 20.75
CA GLN A 235 2.04 -13.58 19.29
C GLN A 235 1.02 -14.61 18.76
N GLU A 236 -0.13 -14.13 18.28
CA GLU A 236 -1.09 -14.93 17.53
C GLU A 236 -1.00 -14.64 16.02
N SER A 237 -1.46 -15.58 15.20
CA SER A 237 -1.43 -15.47 13.75
C SER A 237 -2.32 -14.32 13.22
N TYR A 238 -2.11 -13.98 11.94
CA TYR A 238 -2.90 -13.00 11.16
C TYR A 238 -4.42 -13.17 11.29
N TYR A 239 -4.91 -14.42 11.45
CA TYR A 239 -6.31 -14.80 11.64
C TYR A 239 -6.62 -15.38 13.01
N GLY A 240 -5.89 -15.00 14.06
CA GLY A 240 -6.08 -15.53 15.41
C GLY A 240 -7.43 -15.17 16.05
N ASN A 241 -7.75 -15.84 17.16
CA ASN A 241 -9.00 -15.61 17.92
C ASN A 241 -9.19 -14.14 18.33
N PHE A 242 -8.10 -13.45 18.60
CA PHE A 242 -8.12 -12.04 18.95
C PHE A 242 -8.69 -11.15 17.83
N ARG A 243 -8.20 -11.33 16.60
CA ARG A 243 -8.71 -10.65 15.39
C ARG A 243 -10.20 -10.87 15.22
N ASN A 244 -10.69 -12.10 15.45
CA ASN A 244 -12.10 -12.43 15.30
C ASN A 244 -12.96 -11.78 16.39
N LYS A 245 -12.47 -11.69 17.63
CA LYS A 245 -13.15 -10.96 18.73
C LYS A 245 -13.30 -9.48 18.36
N LEU A 246 -12.23 -8.83 17.91
CA LEU A 246 -12.27 -7.43 17.46
C LEU A 246 -13.26 -7.23 16.30
N TYR A 247 -13.20 -8.08 15.28
CA TYR A 247 -14.08 -8.00 14.12
C TYR A 247 -15.56 -8.10 14.54
N ASN A 248 -15.92 -9.12 15.32
CA ASN A 248 -17.28 -9.31 15.79
C ASN A 248 -17.77 -8.13 16.62
N PHE A 249 -16.93 -7.63 17.54
CA PHE A 249 -17.23 -6.47 18.35
C PHE A 249 -17.57 -5.24 17.50
N PHE A 250 -16.78 -4.95 16.47
CA PHE A 250 -17.05 -3.83 15.57
C PHE A 250 -18.38 -4.00 14.84
N ILE A 251 -18.65 -5.19 14.30
CA ILE A 251 -19.92 -5.49 13.62
C ILE A 251 -21.12 -5.31 14.57
N GLU A 252 -21.06 -5.85 15.79
CA GLU A 252 -22.11 -5.74 16.81
C GLU A 252 -22.37 -4.27 17.22
N ASN A 253 -21.35 -3.41 17.16
CA ASN A 253 -21.49 -1.98 17.41
C ASN A 253 -21.78 -1.15 16.13
N GLY A 254 -22.11 -1.80 15.01
CA GLY A 254 -22.52 -1.16 13.75
C GLY A 254 -21.40 -0.42 13.01
N VAL A 255 -20.17 -0.90 13.15
CA VAL A 255 -18.97 -0.40 12.45
C VAL A 255 -18.32 -1.55 11.71
N ILE A 256 -18.03 -1.37 10.42
CA ILE A 256 -17.33 -2.38 9.61
C ILE A 256 -15.83 -2.03 9.58
N LEU A 257 -15.07 -2.66 10.47
CA LEU A 257 -13.61 -2.64 10.44
C LEU A 257 -13.08 -4.06 10.28
N ARG A 258 -11.98 -4.19 9.53
CA ARG A 258 -11.34 -5.50 9.27
C ARG A 258 -9.93 -5.52 9.88
N PRO A 259 -9.77 -5.86 11.15
CA PRO A 259 -8.46 -5.91 11.80
C PRO A 259 -7.50 -6.88 11.10
N VAL A 260 -6.21 -6.54 11.09
CA VAL A 260 -5.11 -7.38 10.64
C VAL A 260 -4.30 -7.80 11.88
N GLY A 261 -4.52 -9.01 12.35
CA GLY A 261 -3.95 -9.45 13.63
C GLY A 261 -4.41 -8.55 14.78
N ASN A 262 -3.48 -7.85 15.42
CA ASN A 262 -3.73 -6.86 16.48
C ASN A 262 -3.77 -5.42 15.98
N ILE A 263 -3.82 -5.21 14.67
CA ILE A 263 -3.84 -3.88 14.07
C ILE A 263 -5.26 -3.56 13.63
N VAL A 264 -5.80 -2.47 14.15
CA VAL A 264 -7.06 -1.86 13.71
C VAL A 264 -6.70 -0.69 12.80
N TYR A 265 -7.26 -0.64 11.60
CA TYR A 265 -7.04 0.45 10.68
C TYR A 265 -8.35 1.03 10.16
N ILE A 266 -8.32 2.31 9.84
CA ILE A 266 -9.41 3.08 9.26
C ILE A 266 -8.93 3.58 7.90
N LEU A 267 -9.71 3.31 6.86
CA LEU A 267 -9.49 3.78 5.49
C LEU A 267 -10.86 4.12 4.89
N PRO A 268 -11.45 5.26 5.28
CA PRO A 268 -12.84 5.58 4.95
C PRO A 268 -12.98 6.06 3.50
N PRO A 269 -14.22 6.08 2.96
CA PRO A 269 -14.52 6.86 1.77
C PRO A 269 -14.34 8.36 2.07
N TYR A 270 -13.97 9.16 1.05
CA TYR A 270 -13.71 10.60 1.22
C TYR A 270 -14.95 11.41 1.58
N ILE A 271 -16.14 10.87 1.35
CA ILE A 271 -17.42 11.50 1.68
C ILE A 271 -17.92 11.14 3.08
N ILE A 272 -17.11 10.49 3.90
CA ILE A 272 -17.51 10.15 5.28
C ILE A 272 -17.81 11.42 6.06
N GLU A 273 -18.93 11.43 6.77
CA GLU A 273 -19.31 12.54 7.64
C GLU A 273 -18.55 12.49 8.99
N ASN A 274 -18.33 13.65 9.59
CA ASN A 274 -17.63 13.74 10.86
C ASN A 274 -18.28 12.87 11.94
N GLN A 275 -19.62 12.86 12.03
CA GLN A 275 -20.35 12.04 13.00
C GLN A 275 -20.15 10.54 12.79
N GLN A 276 -20.04 10.10 11.53
CA GLN A 276 -19.76 8.70 11.20
C GLN A 276 -18.35 8.33 11.63
N LEU A 277 -17.37 9.19 11.39
CA LEU A 277 -15.99 8.95 11.78
C LEU A 277 -15.82 8.98 13.30
N GLU A 278 -16.49 9.88 14.02
CA GLU A 278 -16.54 9.92 15.48
C GLU A 278 -17.15 8.63 16.07
N LYS A 279 -18.18 8.07 15.42
CA LYS A 279 -18.71 6.76 15.81
C LYS A 279 -17.65 5.66 15.67
N VAL A 280 -16.84 5.68 14.62
CA VAL A 280 -15.75 4.72 14.44
C VAL A 280 -14.72 4.87 15.56
N TYR A 281 -14.30 6.08 15.88
CA TYR A 281 -13.34 6.36 16.95
C TYR A 281 -13.86 5.90 18.33
N SER A 282 -15.07 6.29 18.70
CA SER A 282 -15.69 5.89 19.98
C SER A 282 -15.86 4.37 20.09
N THR A 283 -16.12 3.69 18.97
CA THR A 283 -16.21 2.22 18.96
C THR A 283 -14.83 1.58 19.14
N ILE A 284 -13.76 2.16 18.62
CA ILE A 284 -12.39 1.69 18.88
C ILE A 284 -12.03 1.89 20.35
N GLU A 285 -12.33 3.05 20.94
CA GLU A 285 -12.11 3.31 22.37
C GLU A 285 -12.85 2.27 23.24
N LYS A 286 -14.12 2.05 22.95
CA LYS A 286 -14.94 1.04 23.63
C LYS A 286 -14.35 -0.37 23.50
N ALA A 287 -13.85 -0.75 22.32
CA ALA A 287 -13.19 -2.02 22.12
C ALA A 287 -11.94 -2.19 23.00
N LEU A 288 -11.15 -1.13 23.15
CA LEU A 288 -9.98 -1.13 24.03
C LEU A 288 -10.34 -1.30 25.52
N GLU A 289 -11.53 -0.91 25.94
CA GLU A 289 -11.99 -1.03 27.33
C GLU A 289 -12.68 -2.38 27.61
N GLU A 290 -13.47 -2.89 26.67
CA GLU A 290 -14.36 -4.03 26.91
C GLU A 290 -13.82 -5.39 26.46
N ILE A 291 -12.90 -5.44 25.47
CA ILE A 291 -12.39 -6.72 24.95
C ILE A 291 -11.21 -7.27 25.80
N PHE A 292 -10.58 -6.43 26.60
CA PHE A 292 -9.32 -6.71 27.31
C PHE A 292 -9.47 -6.81 28.84
#